data_e5f47e6d29b78ac610e78f1e4eaa69f8
#
_entry.id   e5f47e6d29b78ac610e78f1e4eaa69f8
#
_cell.length_a   1.000
_cell.length_b   1.000
_cell.length_c   1.000
_cell.angle_alpha   90.00
_cell.angle_beta   90.00
_cell.angle_gamma   90.00
#
_symmetry.space_group_name_H-M   'P 1'
#
loop_
_entity.id
_entity.type
_entity.pdbx_description
1 polymer ?
#
loop_
_entity_poly.entity_id
_entity_poly.type
_entity_poly.pdbx_seq_one_letter_code
_entity_poly.pdbx_strand_id
1 'polypeptide(L)'
;MAEWHDTTEEYLEAILEIEEEGTIPIRARLVERLGLSAPAVSETVNRLVDHGYAELLDDRSLRLTDKGREVATSIVRRHRLAERLLVDIIGLEWEKVHKEADRWEHAISADVEEKLVQLLGDPATCPHGNPIPGSAHKVEGPASVPLTQLQPGPVIVRRISEKVEIDDDAIAFLAGAELIPGSNAVVIRTSTDGVQVKSATGEQTVPRKLAQLMYVIPA
;
A
#
# COMPACT_ATOMS: atom_id res chain seq x y z
N MET A 1 -16.05 -5.23 22.13
CA MET A 1 -16.02 -6.21 21.03
C MET A 1 -15.67 -5.53 19.70
N ALA A 2 -16.19 -4.35 19.37
CA ALA A 2 -15.79 -3.60 18.18
C ALA A 2 -14.28 -3.30 18.16
N GLU A 3 -13.74 -2.70 19.19
CA GLU A 3 -12.32 -2.32 19.32
C GLU A 3 -11.32 -3.47 19.12
N TRP A 4 -11.67 -4.72 19.49
CA TRP A 4 -10.85 -5.88 19.20
C TRP A 4 -10.94 -6.31 17.72
N HIS A 5 -12.05 -6.11 17.08
CA HIS A 5 -12.26 -6.43 15.68
C HIS A 5 -11.40 -5.51 14.80
N ASP A 6 -11.47 -4.22 15.03
CA ASP A 6 -10.70 -3.21 14.30
C ASP A 6 -9.18 -3.45 14.45
N THR A 7 -8.69 -3.66 15.69
CA THR A 7 -7.27 -3.99 15.93
C THR A 7 -6.85 -5.29 15.23
N THR A 8 -7.73 -6.30 15.15
CA THR A 8 -7.43 -7.55 14.44
C THR A 8 -7.28 -7.29 12.94
N GLU A 9 -8.19 -6.52 12.35
CA GLU A 9 -8.18 -6.16 10.93
C GLU A 9 -6.90 -5.39 10.57
N GLU A 10 -6.54 -4.34 11.31
CA GLU A 10 -5.31 -3.56 11.11
C GLU A 10 -4.04 -4.43 11.08
N TYR A 11 -3.91 -5.41 11.98
CA TYR A 11 -2.74 -6.29 12.00
C TYR A 11 -2.72 -7.28 10.84
N LEU A 12 -3.87 -7.82 10.46
CA LEU A 12 -3.98 -8.76 9.35
C LEU A 12 -3.71 -8.05 8.01
N GLU A 13 -4.20 -6.83 7.87
CA GLU A 13 -3.92 -5.93 6.75
C GLU A 13 -2.42 -5.66 6.66
N ALA A 14 -1.79 -5.16 7.73
CA ALA A 14 -0.36 -4.89 7.76
C ALA A 14 0.50 -6.12 7.42
N ILE A 15 0.11 -7.33 7.84
CA ILE A 15 0.81 -8.57 7.46
C ILE A 15 0.67 -8.81 5.95
N LEU A 16 -0.52 -8.68 5.38
CA LEU A 16 -0.77 -8.89 3.96
C LEU A 16 0.01 -7.88 3.10
N GLU A 17 0.01 -6.61 3.46
CA GLU A 17 0.76 -5.56 2.77
C GLU A 17 2.27 -5.79 2.78
N ILE A 18 2.84 -6.21 3.93
CA ILE A 18 4.25 -6.59 4.04
C ILE A 18 4.57 -7.76 3.09
N GLU A 19 3.66 -8.75 2.96
CA GLU A 19 3.81 -9.84 2.00
C GLU A 19 3.73 -9.34 0.54
N GLU A 20 2.81 -8.43 0.22
CA GLU A 20 2.67 -7.82 -1.13
C GLU A 20 3.91 -7.00 -1.53
N GLU A 21 4.63 -6.45 -0.57
CA GLU A 21 5.93 -5.79 -0.77
C GLU A 21 7.08 -6.79 -1.01
N GLY A 22 6.83 -8.09 -1.01
CA GLY A 22 7.85 -9.14 -1.13
C GLY A 22 8.74 -9.26 0.12
N THR A 23 8.25 -8.78 1.25
CA THR A 23 8.98 -8.73 2.52
C THR A 23 8.39 -9.74 3.48
N ILE A 24 9.25 -10.46 4.23
CA ILE A 24 8.80 -11.47 5.19
C ILE A 24 8.19 -10.78 6.42
N PRO A 25 6.91 -11.01 6.77
CA PRO A 25 6.32 -10.43 7.97
C PRO A 25 6.98 -10.98 9.25
N ILE A 26 7.44 -10.07 10.10
CA ILE A 26 7.95 -10.36 11.45
C ILE A 26 7.45 -9.28 12.42
N ARG A 27 7.43 -9.60 13.72
CA ARG A 27 6.97 -8.62 14.74
C ARG A 27 7.65 -7.26 14.65
N ALA A 28 8.97 -7.22 14.38
CA ALA A 28 9.69 -5.98 14.27
C ALA A 28 9.18 -5.07 13.12
N ARG A 29 8.77 -5.67 12.00
CA ARG A 29 8.18 -4.92 10.87
C ARG A 29 6.77 -4.42 11.17
N LEU A 30 5.99 -5.17 11.95
CA LEU A 30 4.70 -4.69 12.46
C LEU A 30 4.86 -3.53 13.43
N VAL A 31 5.90 -3.55 14.29
CA VAL A 31 6.25 -2.41 15.15
C VAL A 31 6.53 -1.16 14.31
N GLU A 32 7.32 -1.30 13.24
CA GLU A 32 7.63 -0.20 12.33
C GLU A 32 6.40 0.30 11.55
N ARG A 33 5.57 -0.63 11.06
CA ARG A 33 4.40 -0.32 10.22
C ARG A 33 3.30 0.36 11.03
N LEU A 34 2.97 -0.19 12.20
CA LEU A 34 1.85 0.25 13.02
C LEU A 34 2.25 1.37 14.02
N GLY A 35 3.54 1.66 14.18
CA GLY A 35 4.01 2.67 15.13
C GLY A 35 3.76 2.30 16.61
N LEU A 36 3.51 1.02 16.91
CA LEU A 36 3.17 0.52 18.23
C LEU A 36 4.40 -0.02 18.99
N SER A 37 4.27 -0.16 20.31
CA SER A 37 5.35 -0.74 21.12
C SER A 37 5.54 -2.25 20.85
N ALA A 38 6.79 -2.74 20.96
CA ALA A 38 7.08 -4.15 20.76
C ALA A 38 6.31 -5.12 21.71
N PRO A 39 6.06 -4.76 22.99
CA PRO A 39 5.18 -5.56 23.85
C PRO A 39 3.73 -5.63 23.33
N ALA A 40 3.14 -4.51 22.92
CA ALA A 40 1.77 -4.46 22.40
C ALA A 40 1.63 -5.31 21.12
N VAL A 41 2.59 -5.15 20.19
CA VAL A 41 2.64 -5.98 18.97
C VAL A 41 2.76 -7.47 19.32
N SER A 42 3.63 -7.82 20.26
CA SER A 42 3.82 -9.24 20.66
C SER A 42 2.56 -9.84 21.27
N GLU A 43 1.84 -9.08 22.09
CA GLU A 43 0.59 -9.51 22.71
C GLU A 43 -0.47 -9.75 21.62
N THR A 44 -0.69 -8.78 20.72
CA THR A 44 -1.70 -8.90 19.67
C THR A 44 -1.35 -10.04 18.71
N VAL A 45 -0.10 -10.18 18.30
CA VAL A 45 0.33 -11.29 17.43
C VAL A 45 0.05 -12.65 18.10
N ASN A 46 0.33 -12.81 19.40
CA ASN A 46 -0.01 -14.06 20.10
C ASN A 46 -1.52 -14.32 20.07
N ARG A 47 -2.35 -13.28 20.28
CA ARG A 47 -3.82 -13.42 20.20
C ARG A 47 -4.28 -13.79 18.78
N LEU A 48 -3.66 -13.24 17.71
CA LEU A 48 -3.95 -13.65 16.33
C LEU A 48 -3.65 -15.14 16.12
N VAL A 49 -2.53 -15.62 16.65
CA VAL A 49 -2.16 -17.04 16.59
C VAL A 49 -3.15 -17.89 17.37
N ASP A 50 -3.48 -17.53 18.61
CA ASP A 50 -4.43 -18.26 19.46
C ASP A 50 -5.83 -18.35 18.84
N HIS A 51 -6.25 -17.33 18.08
CA HIS A 51 -7.54 -17.32 17.39
C HIS A 51 -7.47 -17.91 15.97
N GLY A 52 -6.30 -18.38 15.54
CA GLY A 52 -6.11 -19.07 14.27
C GLY A 52 -6.16 -18.16 13.05
N TYR A 53 -5.82 -16.86 13.17
CA TYR A 53 -5.69 -15.94 12.06
C TYR A 53 -4.29 -15.93 11.46
N ALA A 54 -3.27 -16.19 12.27
CA ALA A 54 -1.88 -16.25 11.83
C ALA A 54 -1.15 -17.43 12.46
N GLU A 55 -0.04 -17.82 11.87
CA GLU A 55 0.91 -18.79 12.40
C GLU A 55 2.24 -18.12 12.65
N LEU A 56 2.88 -18.43 13.77
CA LEU A 56 4.26 -18.07 14.04
C LEU A 56 5.16 -19.25 13.71
N LEU A 57 6.04 -19.07 12.71
CA LEU A 57 6.95 -20.10 12.24
C LEU A 57 8.23 -20.16 13.08
N ASP A 58 9.03 -21.23 12.92
CA ASP A 58 10.26 -21.47 13.66
C ASP A 58 11.32 -20.37 13.50
N ASP A 59 11.36 -19.75 12.33
CA ASP A 59 12.22 -18.60 12.00
C ASP A 59 11.67 -17.25 12.51
N ARG A 60 10.58 -17.28 13.29
CA ARG A 60 9.86 -16.14 13.84
C ARG A 60 9.14 -15.28 12.80
N SER A 61 9.00 -15.74 11.57
CA SER A 61 8.13 -15.13 10.61
C SER A 61 6.65 -15.42 10.91
N LEU A 62 5.79 -14.56 10.41
CA LEU A 62 4.34 -14.69 10.50
C LEU A 62 3.81 -15.14 9.15
N ARG A 63 2.80 -15.97 9.17
CA ARG A 63 2.06 -16.39 7.98
C ARG A 63 0.56 -16.30 8.28
N LEU A 64 -0.19 -15.66 7.41
CA LEU A 64 -1.65 -15.68 7.50
C LEU A 64 -2.17 -17.10 7.26
N THR A 65 -3.10 -17.55 8.10
CA THR A 65 -3.92 -18.73 7.79
C THR A 65 -4.93 -18.39 6.69
N ASP A 66 -5.65 -19.38 6.15
CA ASP A 66 -6.73 -19.10 5.19
C ASP A 66 -7.78 -18.14 5.77
N LYS A 67 -8.16 -18.36 7.04
CA LYS A 67 -9.06 -17.47 7.79
C LYS A 67 -8.50 -16.06 7.94
N GLY A 68 -7.22 -15.92 8.29
CA GLY A 68 -6.58 -14.62 8.43
C GLY A 68 -6.45 -13.90 7.09
N ARG A 69 -6.13 -14.65 6.04
CA ARG A 69 -6.02 -14.11 4.68
C ARG A 69 -7.35 -13.63 4.12
N GLU A 70 -8.43 -14.34 4.39
CA GLU A 70 -9.78 -13.91 4.00
C GLU A 70 -10.13 -12.56 4.62
N VAL A 71 -9.90 -12.39 5.92
CA VAL A 71 -10.15 -11.12 6.63
C VAL A 71 -9.23 -10.02 6.09
N ALA A 72 -7.90 -10.28 6.00
CA ALA A 72 -6.94 -9.32 5.49
C ALA A 72 -7.28 -8.85 4.06
N THR A 73 -7.64 -9.78 3.19
CA THR A 73 -8.04 -9.49 1.80
C THR A 73 -9.29 -8.63 1.74
N SER A 74 -10.27 -8.89 2.63
CA SER A 74 -11.51 -8.13 2.70
C SER A 74 -11.28 -6.69 3.14
N ILE A 75 -10.43 -6.47 4.18
CA ILE A 75 -10.17 -5.12 4.67
C ILE A 75 -9.34 -4.31 3.65
N VAL A 76 -8.25 -4.87 3.12
CA VAL A 76 -7.45 -4.23 2.06
C VAL A 76 -8.29 -3.88 0.84
N ARG A 77 -9.25 -4.73 0.46
CA ARG A 77 -10.18 -4.44 -0.63
C ARG A 77 -11.04 -3.23 -0.34
N ARG A 78 -11.64 -3.15 0.86
CA ARG A 78 -12.47 -2.01 1.28
C ARG A 78 -11.67 -0.72 1.36
N HIS A 79 -10.47 -0.78 1.94
CA HIS A 79 -9.53 0.33 1.99
C HIS A 79 -9.30 0.90 0.59
N ARG A 80 -8.80 0.09 -0.34
CA ARG A 80 -8.44 0.50 -1.70
C ARG A 80 -9.65 0.95 -2.55
N LEU A 81 -10.84 0.41 -2.30
CA LEU A 81 -12.08 0.91 -2.90
C LEU A 81 -12.51 2.25 -2.30
N ALA A 82 -12.32 2.46 -0.99
CA ALA A 82 -12.57 3.74 -0.34
C ALA A 82 -11.64 4.82 -0.90
N GLU A 83 -10.35 4.54 -1.06
CA GLU A 83 -9.41 5.47 -1.71
C GLU A 83 -9.87 5.88 -3.11
N ARG A 84 -10.33 4.92 -3.93
CA ARG A 84 -10.88 5.23 -5.26
C ARG A 84 -12.12 6.11 -5.19
N LEU A 85 -13.04 5.82 -4.29
CA LEU A 85 -14.22 6.66 -4.08
C LEU A 85 -13.81 8.09 -3.71
N LEU A 86 -12.86 8.22 -2.78
CA LEU A 86 -12.38 9.51 -2.29
C LEU A 86 -11.72 10.34 -3.38
N VAL A 87 -10.86 9.75 -4.21
CA VAL A 87 -10.20 10.46 -5.32
C VAL A 87 -11.16 10.70 -6.48
N ASP A 88 -11.75 9.62 -7.02
CA ASP A 88 -12.39 9.66 -8.34
C ASP A 88 -13.78 10.31 -8.31
N ILE A 89 -14.49 10.22 -7.18
CA ILE A 89 -15.89 10.69 -7.05
C ILE A 89 -15.99 11.90 -6.12
N ILE A 90 -15.34 11.85 -4.94
CA ILE A 90 -15.42 12.93 -3.96
C ILE A 90 -14.44 14.06 -4.32
N GLY A 91 -13.31 13.73 -4.96
CA GLY A 91 -12.29 14.70 -5.37
C GLY A 91 -11.38 15.13 -4.23
N LEU A 92 -11.17 14.23 -3.23
CA LEU A 92 -10.18 14.47 -2.19
C LEU A 92 -8.78 14.40 -2.80
N GLU A 93 -7.86 15.22 -2.28
CA GLU A 93 -6.48 15.27 -2.77
C GLU A 93 -5.78 13.92 -2.57
N TRP A 94 -5.06 13.49 -3.60
CA TRP A 94 -4.43 12.17 -3.70
C TRP A 94 -3.57 11.80 -2.48
N GLU A 95 -2.84 12.76 -1.93
CA GLU A 95 -1.97 12.57 -0.76
C GLU A 95 -2.71 12.45 0.58
N LYS A 96 -4.04 12.66 0.60
CA LYS A 96 -4.84 12.63 1.83
C LYS A 96 -5.72 11.40 1.96
N VAL A 97 -5.93 10.65 0.86
CA VAL A 97 -6.98 9.65 0.81
C VAL A 97 -6.73 8.43 1.67
N HIS A 98 -5.47 8.01 1.82
CA HIS A 98 -5.09 6.85 2.63
C HIS A 98 -5.60 6.97 4.08
N LYS A 99 -5.26 8.06 4.76
CA LYS A 99 -5.73 8.30 6.14
C LYS A 99 -7.23 8.39 6.32
N GLU A 100 -7.96 8.79 5.29
CA GLU A 100 -9.41 8.81 5.34
C GLU A 100 -9.98 7.44 5.06
N ALA A 101 -9.37 6.67 4.16
CA ALA A 101 -9.73 5.29 3.87
C ALA A 101 -9.56 4.38 5.10
N ASP A 102 -8.49 4.53 5.89
CA ASP A 102 -8.27 3.82 7.17
C ASP A 102 -9.47 3.94 8.13
N ARG A 103 -10.15 5.08 8.10
CA ARG A 103 -11.33 5.31 8.96
C ARG A 103 -12.59 4.67 8.40
N TRP A 104 -12.68 4.54 7.08
CA TRP A 104 -13.89 4.09 6.40
C TRP A 104 -13.95 2.58 6.22
N GLU A 105 -12.82 1.91 6.03
CA GLU A 105 -12.73 0.49 5.70
C GLU A 105 -13.46 -0.42 6.70
N HIS A 106 -13.36 -0.10 8.01
CA HIS A 106 -14.02 -0.85 9.07
C HIS A 106 -15.54 -0.63 9.11
N ALA A 107 -16.03 0.47 8.53
CA ALA A 107 -17.45 0.82 8.49
C ALA A 107 -18.15 0.35 7.20
N ILE A 108 -17.41 0.01 6.16
CA ILE A 108 -17.94 -0.45 4.88
C ILE A 108 -18.49 -1.87 5.01
N SER A 109 -19.82 -2.02 4.90
CA SER A 109 -20.46 -3.34 4.86
C SER A 109 -20.28 -4.01 3.49
N ALA A 110 -20.51 -5.32 3.43
CA ALA A 110 -20.47 -6.07 2.17
C ALA A 110 -21.45 -5.50 1.11
N ASP A 111 -22.62 -5.05 1.53
CA ASP A 111 -23.59 -4.43 0.61
C ASP A 111 -23.08 -3.11 0.03
N VAL A 112 -22.39 -2.31 0.86
CA VAL A 112 -21.77 -1.05 0.41
C VAL A 112 -20.57 -1.35 -0.49
N GLU A 113 -19.73 -2.32 -0.14
CA GLU A 113 -18.59 -2.75 -0.96
C GLU A 113 -19.04 -3.17 -2.38
N GLU A 114 -20.11 -3.98 -2.49
CA GLU A 114 -20.68 -4.35 -3.79
C GLU A 114 -21.10 -3.12 -4.62
N LYS A 115 -21.71 -2.12 -3.97
CA LYS A 115 -22.11 -0.88 -4.64
C LYS A 115 -20.91 -0.02 -5.04
N LEU A 116 -19.85 0.02 -4.23
CA LEU A 116 -18.60 0.68 -4.59
C LEU A 116 -17.97 0.06 -5.84
N VAL A 117 -17.90 -1.27 -5.91
CA VAL A 117 -17.40 -1.99 -7.09
C VAL A 117 -18.20 -1.61 -8.34
N GLN A 118 -19.54 -1.61 -8.24
CA GLN A 118 -20.42 -1.24 -9.36
C GLN A 118 -20.23 0.24 -9.77
N LEU A 119 -20.15 1.15 -8.80
CA LEU A 119 -19.99 2.58 -9.02
C LEU A 119 -18.65 2.92 -9.68
N LEU A 120 -17.58 2.28 -9.22
CA LEU A 120 -16.21 2.55 -9.65
C LEU A 120 -15.79 1.74 -10.90
N GLY A 121 -16.63 0.81 -11.37
CA GLY A 121 -16.34 -0.03 -12.54
C GLY A 121 -15.31 -1.12 -12.27
N ASP A 122 -15.28 -1.64 -11.04
CA ASP A 122 -14.36 -2.71 -10.58
C ASP A 122 -12.87 -2.39 -10.87
N PRO A 123 -12.31 -1.32 -10.31
CA PRO A 123 -10.95 -0.89 -10.63
C PRO A 123 -9.91 -1.94 -10.27
N ALA A 124 -8.86 -2.07 -11.11
CA ALA A 124 -7.77 -3.02 -10.88
C ALA A 124 -6.83 -2.60 -9.73
N THR A 125 -6.71 -1.29 -9.51
CA THR A 125 -5.78 -0.71 -8.53
C THR A 125 -6.41 0.44 -7.77
N CYS A 126 -5.91 0.72 -6.58
CA CYS A 126 -6.17 1.96 -5.85
C CYS A 126 -5.48 3.17 -6.53
N PRO A 127 -5.71 4.41 -6.07
CA PRO A 127 -5.07 5.60 -6.66
C PRO A 127 -3.54 5.60 -6.54
N HIS A 128 -2.99 4.89 -5.55
CA HIS A 128 -1.55 4.72 -5.35
C HIS A 128 -0.96 3.56 -6.19
N GLY A 129 -1.80 2.87 -6.97
CA GLY A 129 -1.40 1.82 -7.89
C GLY A 129 -1.32 0.43 -7.27
N ASN A 130 -1.68 0.26 -5.98
CA ASN A 130 -1.72 -1.03 -5.32
C ASN A 130 -2.93 -1.86 -5.82
N PRO A 131 -2.77 -3.18 -6.09
CA PRO A 131 -3.83 -4.00 -6.66
C PRO A 131 -5.03 -4.10 -5.72
N ILE A 132 -6.26 -3.99 -6.23
CA ILE A 132 -7.47 -4.23 -5.43
C ILE A 132 -7.75 -5.75 -5.43
N PRO A 133 -7.69 -6.40 -4.25
CA PRO A 133 -7.95 -7.84 -4.17
C PRO A 133 -9.34 -8.20 -4.69
N GLY A 134 -9.44 -9.30 -5.45
CA GLY A 134 -10.71 -9.78 -5.99
C GLY A 134 -11.31 -8.96 -7.12
N SER A 135 -10.62 -7.94 -7.65
CA SER A 135 -11.03 -7.30 -8.91
C SER A 135 -10.95 -8.28 -10.08
N ALA A 136 -11.94 -8.24 -10.97
CA ALA A 136 -11.93 -9.00 -12.21
C ALA A 136 -10.89 -8.47 -13.21
N HIS A 137 -10.51 -7.22 -13.08
CA HIS A 137 -9.48 -6.56 -13.89
C HIS A 137 -8.10 -6.79 -13.29
N LYS A 138 -7.13 -7.04 -14.17
CA LYS A 138 -5.72 -7.21 -13.77
C LYS A 138 -4.91 -5.99 -14.17
N VAL A 139 -3.87 -5.70 -13.39
CA VAL A 139 -2.87 -4.72 -13.79
C VAL A 139 -2.16 -5.23 -15.04
N GLU A 140 -2.37 -4.54 -16.15
CA GLU A 140 -1.76 -4.90 -17.43
C GLU A 140 -0.36 -4.31 -17.58
N GLY A 141 0.47 -4.97 -18.41
CA GLY A 141 1.80 -4.49 -18.76
C GLY A 141 2.94 -5.24 -18.06
N PRO A 142 4.18 -4.79 -18.26
CA PRO A 142 5.35 -5.41 -17.66
C PRO A 142 5.36 -5.25 -16.14
N ALA A 143 6.04 -6.18 -15.45
CA ALA A 143 6.27 -6.07 -14.02
C ALA A 143 7.03 -4.78 -13.70
N SER A 144 6.52 -4.04 -12.74
CA SER A 144 7.18 -2.83 -12.26
C SER A 144 8.33 -3.19 -11.32
N VAL A 145 9.37 -2.36 -11.34
CA VAL A 145 10.55 -2.50 -10.48
C VAL A 145 10.77 -1.23 -9.68
N PRO A 146 11.45 -1.30 -8.52
CA PRO A 146 11.84 -0.10 -7.79
C PRO A 146 12.59 0.90 -8.68
N LEU A 147 12.28 2.19 -8.53
CA LEU A 147 12.91 3.26 -9.30
C LEU A 147 14.45 3.22 -9.23
N THR A 148 15.00 2.74 -8.12
CA THR A 148 16.44 2.57 -7.91
C THR A 148 17.10 1.53 -8.81
N GLN A 149 16.33 0.67 -9.46
CA GLN A 149 16.85 -0.43 -10.31
C GLN A 149 16.89 -0.06 -11.80
N LEU A 150 16.28 1.08 -12.19
CA LEU A 150 16.29 1.46 -13.59
C LEU A 150 17.52 2.27 -13.97
N GLN A 151 17.93 2.08 -15.23
CA GLN A 151 18.94 2.89 -15.88
C GLN A 151 18.33 4.24 -16.33
N PRO A 152 19.16 5.26 -16.62
CA PRO A 152 18.68 6.51 -17.19
C PRO A 152 17.78 6.29 -18.43
N GLY A 153 16.63 6.96 -18.47
CA GLY A 153 15.66 6.84 -19.55
C GLY A 153 14.24 7.18 -19.10
N PRO A 154 13.29 7.17 -20.03
CA PRO A 154 11.89 7.46 -19.74
C PRO A 154 11.23 6.32 -18.96
N VAL A 155 10.37 6.69 -18.01
CA VAL A 155 9.66 5.76 -17.13
C VAL A 155 8.23 6.22 -16.90
N ILE A 156 7.36 5.27 -16.56
CA ILE A 156 6.00 5.53 -16.08
C ILE A 156 5.92 5.05 -14.62
N VAL A 157 5.44 5.91 -13.73
CA VAL A 157 5.14 5.53 -12.35
C VAL A 157 3.95 4.59 -12.35
N ARG A 158 4.07 3.45 -11.68
CA ARG A 158 3.02 2.42 -11.64
C ARG A 158 2.40 2.26 -10.27
N ARG A 159 3.23 2.28 -9.23
CA ARG A 159 2.78 2.00 -7.87
C ARG A 159 3.66 2.72 -6.86
N ILE A 160 3.04 3.20 -5.82
CA ILE A 160 3.67 3.67 -4.59
C ILE A 160 3.36 2.64 -3.50
N SER A 161 4.36 2.23 -2.73
CA SER A 161 4.16 1.29 -1.62
C SER A 161 3.30 1.93 -0.52
N GLU A 162 2.40 1.17 0.10
CA GLU A 162 1.60 1.58 1.27
C GLU A 162 2.47 2.23 2.38
N LYS A 163 3.70 1.76 2.53
CA LYS A 163 4.66 2.35 3.47
C LYS A 163 4.95 3.83 3.22
N VAL A 164 4.79 4.31 2.01
CA VAL A 164 4.96 5.74 1.66
C VAL A 164 3.70 6.54 2.01
N GLU A 165 2.54 5.90 1.91
CA GLU A 165 1.24 6.53 2.10
C GLU A 165 1.02 6.98 3.56
N ILE A 166 1.66 6.30 4.52
CA ILE A 166 1.67 6.67 5.94
C ILE A 166 2.69 7.76 6.30
N ASP A 167 3.58 8.15 5.37
CA ASP A 167 4.59 9.20 5.54
C ASP A 167 4.13 10.48 4.85
N ASP A 168 3.58 11.41 5.64
CA ASP A 168 3.00 12.68 5.16
C ASP A 168 3.97 13.51 4.30
N ASP A 169 5.24 13.55 4.68
CA ASP A 169 6.25 14.32 3.95
C ASP A 169 6.60 13.65 2.62
N ALA A 170 6.70 12.31 2.62
CA ALA A 170 7.03 11.55 1.43
C ALA A 170 5.88 11.59 0.40
N ILE A 171 4.64 11.38 0.85
CA ILE A 171 3.47 11.39 -0.06
C ILE A 171 3.21 12.78 -0.62
N ALA A 172 3.34 13.85 0.20
CA ALA A 172 3.22 15.24 -0.25
C ALA A 172 4.34 15.62 -1.24
N PHE A 173 5.57 15.15 -1.01
CA PHE A 173 6.67 15.35 -1.96
C PHE A 173 6.35 14.71 -3.33
N LEU A 174 5.84 13.48 -3.36
CA LEU A 174 5.48 12.81 -4.63
C LEU A 174 4.33 13.53 -5.34
N ALA A 175 3.30 13.96 -4.61
CA ALA A 175 2.20 14.74 -5.16
C ALA A 175 2.69 16.06 -5.76
N GLY A 176 3.49 16.83 -5.04
CA GLY A 176 4.05 18.11 -5.50
C GLY A 176 5.03 17.97 -6.68
N ALA A 177 5.69 16.83 -6.79
CA ALA A 177 6.57 16.50 -7.90
C ALA A 177 5.82 15.88 -9.11
N GLU A 178 4.50 15.68 -9.02
CA GLU A 178 3.69 14.94 -10.02
C GLU A 178 4.29 13.56 -10.35
N LEU A 179 4.81 12.87 -9.34
CA LEU A 179 5.35 11.51 -9.43
C LEU A 179 4.32 10.49 -8.88
N ILE A 180 3.12 10.55 -9.40
CA ILE A 180 1.98 9.71 -9.02
C ILE A 180 1.73 8.60 -10.05
N PRO A 181 1.00 7.51 -9.74
CA PRO A 181 0.71 6.45 -10.69
C PRO A 181 0.08 6.96 -11.99
N GLY A 182 0.62 6.49 -13.13
CA GLY A 182 0.26 6.95 -14.47
C GLY A 182 1.09 8.12 -14.99
N SER A 183 1.84 8.83 -14.15
CA SER A 183 2.68 9.94 -14.61
C SER A 183 3.94 9.45 -15.33
N ASN A 184 4.41 10.28 -16.28
CA ASN A 184 5.66 10.06 -16.99
C ASN A 184 6.79 10.85 -16.32
N ALA A 185 7.96 10.23 -16.24
CA ALA A 185 9.18 10.88 -15.79
C ALA A 185 10.40 10.38 -16.59
N VAL A 186 11.52 11.04 -16.43
CA VAL A 186 12.80 10.60 -17.03
C VAL A 186 13.80 10.42 -15.90
N VAL A 187 14.32 9.22 -15.74
CA VAL A 187 15.48 8.96 -14.86
C VAL A 187 16.70 9.60 -15.50
N ILE A 188 17.33 10.54 -14.81
CA ILE A 188 18.54 11.22 -15.25
C ILE A 188 19.76 10.44 -14.78
N ARG A 189 19.82 10.12 -13.49
CA ARG A 189 20.91 9.33 -12.89
C ARG A 189 20.49 8.75 -11.54
N THR A 190 21.12 7.65 -11.18
CA THR A 190 21.01 7.02 -9.87
C THR A 190 22.33 7.21 -9.10
N SER A 191 22.23 7.56 -7.81
CA SER A 191 23.36 7.78 -6.90
C SER A 191 23.14 7.09 -5.56
N THR A 192 24.10 7.18 -4.66
CA THR A 192 23.98 6.71 -3.26
C THR A 192 22.88 7.44 -2.51
N ASP A 193 22.65 8.72 -2.81
CA ASP A 193 21.73 9.59 -2.08
C ASP A 193 20.29 9.46 -2.60
N GLY A 194 20.12 9.08 -3.88
CA GLY A 194 18.82 8.94 -4.49
C GLY A 194 18.84 8.84 -6.00
N VAL A 195 17.67 9.03 -6.60
CA VAL A 195 17.46 9.01 -8.05
C VAL A 195 17.04 10.40 -8.50
N GLN A 196 17.85 11.00 -9.37
CA GLN A 196 17.45 12.27 -10.02
C GLN A 196 16.53 11.95 -11.19
N VAL A 197 15.36 12.55 -11.15
CA VAL A 197 14.33 12.40 -12.18
C VAL A 197 13.88 13.76 -12.68
N LYS A 198 13.42 13.80 -13.92
CA LYS A 198 12.69 14.95 -14.49
C LYS A 198 11.24 14.55 -14.63
N SER A 199 10.37 15.24 -13.91
CA SER A 199 8.91 15.13 -13.99
C SER A 199 8.30 16.31 -14.73
N ALA A 200 6.99 16.42 -14.76
CA ALA A 200 6.27 17.58 -15.34
C ALA A 200 6.57 18.89 -14.58
N THR A 201 6.83 18.81 -13.26
CA THR A 201 7.16 19.99 -12.43
C THR A 201 8.65 20.36 -12.44
N GLY A 202 9.49 19.59 -13.14
CA GLY A 202 10.92 19.86 -13.26
C GLY A 202 11.82 18.74 -12.75
N GLU A 203 13.09 19.08 -12.48
CA GLU A 203 14.08 18.11 -11.96
C GLU A 203 13.97 17.99 -10.43
N GLN A 204 13.87 16.74 -9.97
CA GLN A 204 13.76 16.38 -8.56
C GLN A 204 14.79 15.32 -8.21
N THR A 205 15.22 15.29 -6.95
CA THR A 205 15.98 14.15 -6.42
C THR A 205 15.07 13.37 -5.47
N VAL A 206 14.64 12.19 -5.89
CA VAL A 206 13.89 11.28 -5.03
C VAL A 206 14.87 10.60 -4.08
N PRO A 207 14.75 10.80 -2.75
CA PRO A 207 15.65 10.17 -1.78
C PRO A 207 15.69 8.65 -1.96
N ARG A 208 16.85 8.02 -1.75
CA ARG A 208 17.04 6.59 -2.04
C ARG A 208 16.02 5.68 -1.36
N LYS A 209 15.69 5.96 -0.09
CA LYS A 209 14.68 5.18 0.64
C LYS A 209 13.31 5.25 -0.02
N LEU A 210 12.90 6.44 -0.43
CA LEU A 210 11.63 6.65 -1.13
C LEU A 210 11.65 6.02 -2.53
N ALA A 211 12.74 6.18 -3.29
CA ALA A 211 12.90 5.59 -4.61
C ALA A 211 12.87 4.05 -4.63
N GLN A 212 13.18 3.40 -3.51
CA GLN A 212 13.03 1.95 -3.35
C GLN A 212 11.56 1.51 -3.20
N LEU A 213 10.69 2.42 -2.78
CA LEU A 213 9.26 2.20 -2.53
C LEU A 213 8.37 2.75 -3.65
N MET A 214 8.98 3.36 -4.68
CA MET A 214 8.33 3.74 -5.92
C MET A 214 8.58 2.69 -6.98
N TYR A 215 7.52 2.15 -7.55
CA TYR A 215 7.60 1.14 -8.60
C TYR A 215 7.25 1.74 -9.96
N VAL A 216 8.12 1.51 -10.92
CA VAL A 216 8.05 2.11 -12.26
C VAL A 216 8.27 1.05 -13.34
N ILE A 217 7.87 1.37 -14.56
CA ILE A 217 8.21 0.60 -15.76
C ILE A 217 8.93 1.50 -16.76
N PRO A 218 9.77 0.97 -17.65
CA PRO A 218 10.25 1.71 -18.82
C PRO A 218 9.05 2.18 -19.66
N ALA A 219 9.08 3.43 -20.15
CA ALA A 219 8.06 4.01 -21.01
C ALA A 219 8.27 3.65 -22.48
#